data_9d8fa739ae01530812d26199119fa90d
#
_entry.id   9d8fa739ae01530812d26199119fa90d
#
_cell.length_a   1.000
_cell.length_b   1.000
_cell.length_c   1.000
_cell.angle_alpha   90.00
_cell.angle_beta   90.00
_cell.angle_gamma   90.00
#
_symmetry.space_group_name_H-M   'P 1'
#
loop_
_entity.id
_entity.type
_entity.pdbx_description
1 polymer ?
#
loop_
_entity_poly.entity_id
_entity_poly.type
_entity_poly.pdbx_seq_one_letter_code
_entity_poly.pdbx_strand_id
1 'polypeptide(L)'
;VMWSIGNEVPTQWSSEGYKVAKFLQDICHREDPTRPVTCGMDQVKSVLANGFAAMLDIPGLNYRTHLYDEAYERLPQNIILGSETSSTVSSRGVYKFPVERKAGAMYDDHQSSSYDLEYCNWSNIPDIDFARAEDHEWTIGQFVWTGFDYLGEPSPYDTNAWPNHSSMFGIIDLASIPKDRYYLYRSVWNKEAKTLHILPHWNWEGREGEKTPVFVYTNYPSAELFINGKSYGRQTKHKNGTVEDRYRLMWHDAVYQPGEVRVVAYDEQGNPVAEKTVRTAGKPHHIELVTARSSLQADGKDL
;
A
#
# COMPACT_ATOMS: atom_id res chain seq x y z
N VAL A 1 -1.73 -20.48 -6.92
CA VAL A 1 -1.12 -19.60 -7.88
C VAL A 1 0.30 -20.07 -8.19
N MET A 2 1.23 -20.04 -7.25
CA MET A 2 2.60 -20.52 -7.39
C MET A 2 3.11 -21.04 -6.04
N TRP A 3 4.18 -21.83 -6.04
CA TRP A 3 4.89 -22.23 -4.83
C TRP A 3 6.04 -21.27 -4.53
N SER A 4 6.24 -20.94 -3.26
CA SER A 4 7.43 -20.23 -2.81
C SER A 4 8.30 -21.19 -1.99
N ILE A 5 9.58 -21.26 -2.32
CA ILE A 5 10.56 -22.10 -1.60
C ILE A 5 11.25 -21.37 -0.45
N GLY A 6 10.94 -20.12 -0.25
CA GLY A 6 11.47 -19.32 0.86
C GLY A 6 11.36 -17.82 0.64
N ASN A 7 11.70 -17.06 1.67
CA ASN A 7 11.74 -15.60 1.64
C ASN A 7 13.04 -15.11 2.29
N GLU A 8 13.80 -14.27 1.59
CA GLU A 8 15.04 -13.64 2.06
C GLU A 8 16.01 -14.60 2.74
N VAL A 9 16.08 -15.83 2.18
CA VAL A 9 16.88 -16.92 2.76
C VAL A 9 18.38 -16.59 2.74
N PRO A 10 19.14 -16.95 3.79
CA PRO A 10 20.60 -16.68 3.82
C PRO A 10 21.37 -17.29 2.66
N THR A 11 20.88 -18.38 2.08
CA THR A 11 21.52 -19.07 0.95
C THR A 11 21.55 -18.23 -0.34
N GLN A 12 20.75 -17.16 -0.45
CA GLN A 12 20.81 -16.24 -1.59
C GLN A 12 22.17 -15.53 -1.74
N TRP A 13 22.99 -15.51 -0.68
CA TRP A 13 24.33 -14.91 -0.67
C TRP A 13 25.42 -15.92 -0.96
N SER A 14 25.11 -17.21 -0.85
CA SER A 14 26.08 -18.29 -1.01
C SER A 14 26.35 -18.58 -2.48
N SER A 15 27.62 -18.88 -2.82
CA SER A 15 27.99 -19.37 -4.15
C SER A 15 27.33 -20.72 -4.53
N GLU A 16 26.91 -21.48 -3.52
CA GLU A 16 26.24 -22.79 -3.67
C GLU A 16 24.71 -22.71 -3.49
N GLY A 17 24.19 -21.52 -3.21
CA GLY A 17 22.78 -21.32 -2.89
C GLY A 17 21.82 -21.77 -4.00
N TYR A 18 22.24 -21.65 -5.26
CA TYR A 18 21.47 -22.13 -6.40
C TYR A 18 21.19 -23.64 -6.36
N LYS A 19 22.06 -24.45 -5.74
CA LYS A 19 21.85 -25.90 -5.56
C LYS A 19 20.69 -26.19 -4.62
N VAL A 20 20.57 -25.41 -3.55
CA VAL A 20 19.46 -25.50 -2.60
C VAL A 20 18.16 -25.07 -3.29
N ALA A 21 18.17 -23.94 -4.00
CA ALA A 21 17.02 -23.46 -4.74
C ALA A 21 16.54 -24.50 -5.76
N LYS A 22 17.46 -25.06 -6.55
CA LYS A 22 17.15 -26.13 -7.50
C LYS A 22 16.54 -27.35 -6.83
N PHE A 23 17.14 -27.83 -5.76
CA PHE A 23 16.66 -29.00 -5.03
C PHE A 23 15.22 -28.81 -4.52
N LEU A 24 14.94 -27.66 -3.91
CA LEU A 24 13.58 -27.36 -3.41
C LEU A 24 12.58 -27.17 -4.55
N GLN A 25 12.97 -26.52 -5.64
CA GLN A 25 12.13 -26.40 -6.83
C GLN A 25 11.83 -27.76 -7.46
N ASP A 26 12.83 -28.66 -7.57
CA ASP A 26 12.62 -30.02 -8.08
C ASP A 26 11.61 -30.81 -7.21
N ILE A 27 11.61 -30.59 -5.90
CA ILE A 27 10.59 -31.17 -5.01
C ILE A 27 9.20 -30.62 -5.35
N CYS A 28 9.06 -29.28 -5.46
CA CYS A 28 7.78 -28.67 -5.82
C CYS A 28 7.25 -29.20 -7.15
N HIS A 29 8.09 -29.28 -8.17
CA HIS A 29 7.70 -29.81 -9.49
C HIS A 29 7.30 -31.30 -9.45
N ARG A 30 7.97 -32.09 -8.60
CA ARG A 30 7.62 -33.51 -8.43
C ARG A 30 6.25 -33.68 -7.75
N GLU A 31 5.98 -32.90 -6.71
CA GLU A 31 4.75 -33.00 -5.91
C GLU A 31 3.58 -32.28 -6.57
N ASP A 32 3.82 -31.16 -7.25
CA ASP A 32 2.80 -30.39 -7.99
C ASP A 32 3.39 -29.76 -9.26
N PRO A 33 3.41 -30.48 -10.39
CA PRO A 33 3.92 -29.98 -11.65
C PRO A 33 3.03 -28.90 -12.31
N THR A 34 1.92 -28.54 -11.71
CA THR A 34 0.94 -27.60 -12.31
C THR A 34 1.22 -26.15 -11.97
N ARG A 35 2.14 -25.87 -11.04
CA ARG A 35 2.43 -24.52 -10.56
C ARG A 35 3.90 -24.18 -10.66
N PRO A 36 4.23 -22.97 -11.09
CA PRO A 36 5.60 -22.48 -11.09
C PRO A 36 6.11 -22.22 -9.66
N VAL A 37 7.41 -22.14 -9.53
CA VAL A 37 8.11 -21.96 -8.26
C VAL A 37 8.84 -20.61 -8.24
N THR A 38 8.75 -19.91 -7.11
CA THR A 38 9.41 -18.65 -6.84
C THR A 38 10.12 -18.66 -5.49
N CYS A 39 10.93 -17.66 -5.24
CA CYS A 39 11.49 -17.28 -3.93
C CYS A 39 11.55 -15.78 -3.84
N GLY A 40 11.19 -15.20 -2.68
CA GLY A 40 11.36 -13.79 -2.42
C GLY A 40 12.83 -13.46 -2.15
N MET A 41 13.42 -12.56 -2.94
CA MET A 41 14.86 -12.24 -2.88
C MET A 41 15.08 -10.73 -2.73
N ASP A 42 15.79 -10.31 -1.68
CA ASP A 42 16.18 -8.91 -1.45
C ASP A 42 17.62 -8.59 -1.90
N GLN A 43 18.47 -9.62 -2.07
CA GLN A 43 19.88 -9.46 -2.45
C GLN A 43 20.07 -9.61 -3.97
N VAL A 44 19.39 -8.76 -4.73
CA VAL A 44 19.26 -8.86 -6.19
C VAL A 44 20.61 -9.04 -6.88
N LYS A 45 21.63 -8.22 -6.54
CA LYS A 45 22.97 -8.33 -7.17
C LYS A 45 23.64 -9.68 -6.91
N SER A 46 23.49 -10.21 -5.70
CA SER A 46 24.06 -11.52 -5.33
C SER A 46 23.37 -12.66 -6.09
N VAL A 47 22.05 -12.68 -6.13
CA VAL A 47 21.30 -13.77 -6.79
C VAL A 47 21.43 -13.74 -8.31
N LEU A 48 21.71 -12.58 -8.90
CA LEU A 48 22.05 -12.44 -10.31
C LEU A 48 23.47 -12.95 -10.61
N ALA A 49 24.41 -12.77 -9.65
CA ALA A 49 25.80 -13.16 -9.85
C ALA A 49 26.04 -14.65 -9.62
N ASN A 50 25.35 -15.27 -8.65
CA ASN A 50 25.58 -16.66 -8.26
C ASN A 50 24.62 -17.68 -8.88
N GLY A 51 23.70 -17.24 -9.74
CA GLY A 51 22.77 -18.10 -10.45
C GLY A 51 21.52 -18.52 -9.65
N PHE A 52 21.36 -18.05 -8.40
CA PHE A 52 20.20 -18.41 -7.58
C PHE A 52 18.88 -18.02 -8.26
N ALA A 53 18.78 -16.77 -8.73
CA ALA A 53 17.56 -16.28 -9.40
C ALA A 53 17.30 -17.00 -10.74
N ALA A 54 18.36 -17.36 -11.46
CA ALA A 54 18.24 -18.06 -12.74
C ALA A 54 17.74 -19.51 -12.62
N MET A 55 17.77 -20.11 -11.41
CA MET A 55 17.25 -21.45 -11.15
C MET A 55 15.73 -21.50 -10.97
N LEU A 56 15.10 -20.39 -10.65
CA LEU A 56 13.68 -20.34 -10.34
C LEU A 56 12.84 -20.27 -11.63
N ASP A 57 11.63 -20.80 -11.61
CA ASP A 57 10.68 -20.59 -12.71
C ASP A 57 10.31 -19.11 -12.82
N ILE A 58 10.06 -18.48 -11.67
CA ILE A 58 9.69 -17.07 -11.59
C ILE A 58 10.60 -16.37 -10.57
N PRO A 59 11.49 -15.46 -11.01
CA PRO A 59 12.26 -14.64 -10.09
C PRO A 59 11.38 -13.69 -9.30
N GLY A 60 11.31 -13.85 -7.98
CA GLY A 60 10.62 -12.98 -7.06
C GLY A 60 11.59 -11.97 -6.44
N LEU A 61 11.38 -10.68 -6.65
CA LEU A 61 12.21 -9.63 -6.05
C LEU A 61 11.43 -8.90 -4.96
N ASN A 62 12.03 -8.88 -3.76
CA ASN A 62 11.51 -8.11 -2.65
C ASN A 62 12.03 -6.68 -2.76
N TYR A 63 11.11 -5.71 -2.88
CA TYR A 63 11.46 -4.30 -3.04
C TYR A 63 12.39 -4.05 -4.24
N ARG A 64 13.35 -3.14 -4.14
CA ARG A 64 14.43 -2.93 -5.12
C ARG A 64 13.95 -2.73 -6.57
N THR A 65 12.81 -2.05 -6.77
CA THR A 65 12.24 -1.76 -8.10
C THR A 65 13.22 -1.12 -9.08
N HIS A 66 14.23 -0.40 -8.56
CA HIS A 66 15.30 0.20 -9.35
C HIS A 66 16.27 -0.81 -9.99
N LEU A 67 16.22 -2.07 -9.56
CA LEU A 67 17.04 -3.17 -10.12
C LEU A 67 16.24 -4.11 -11.02
N TYR A 68 14.96 -3.86 -11.25
CA TYR A 68 14.11 -4.74 -12.07
C TYR A 68 14.57 -4.81 -13.53
N ASP A 69 14.98 -3.69 -14.12
CA ASP A 69 15.47 -3.64 -15.50
C ASP A 69 16.76 -4.49 -15.65
N GLU A 70 17.72 -4.32 -14.73
CA GLU A 70 18.95 -5.13 -14.71
C GLU A 70 18.62 -6.63 -14.53
N ALA A 71 17.70 -6.96 -13.65
CA ALA A 71 17.29 -8.36 -13.43
C ALA A 71 16.60 -8.94 -14.67
N TYR A 72 15.69 -8.20 -15.29
CA TYR A 72 15.02 -8.60 -16.52
C TYR A 72 16.01 -8.89 -17.67
N GLU A 73 16.99 -8.02 -17.87
CA GLU A 73 17.99 -8.18 -18.93
C GLU A 73 18.93 -9.37 -18.72
N ARG A 74 19.21 -9.71 -17.45
CA ARG A 74 20.19 -10.73 -17.08
C ARG A 74 19.59 -12.11 -16.86
N LEU A 75 18.29 -12.19 -16.56
CA LEU A 75 17.65 -13.46 -16.23
C LEU A 75 17.03 -14.13 -17.46
N PRO A 76 17.20 -15.44 -17.63
CA PRO A 76 16.71 -16.16 -18.81
C PRO A 76 15.18 -16.25 -18.87
N GLN A 77 14.50 -16.04 -17.75
CA GLN A 77 13.03 -16.10 -17.66
C GLN A 77 12.35 -14.94 -18.37
N ASN A 78 13.01 -13.79 -18.49
CA ASN A 78 12.48 -12.55 -19.06
C ASN A 78 11.14 -12.11 -18.43
N ILE A 79 10.98 -12.36 -17.13
CA ILE A 79 9.86 -11.93 -16.30
C ILE A 79 10.37 -11.61 -14.90
N ILE A 80 9.70 -10.68 -14.20
CA ILE A 80 9.97 -10.33 -12.80
C ILE A 80 8.66 -10.29 -12.03
N LEU A 81 8.67 -10.89 -10.84
CA LEU A 81 7.59 -10.78 -9.86
C LEU A 81 8.02 -9.86 -8.72
N GLY A 82 7.21 -8.90 -8.35
CA GLY A 82 7.33 -8.20 -7.07
C GLY A 82 6.85 -9.11 -5.94
N SER A 83 7.73 -9.98 -5.42
CA SER A 83 7.34 -10.97 -4.42
C SER A 83 7.04 -10.36 -3.05
N GLU A 84 7.58 -9.16 -2.78
CA GLU A 84 7.24 -8.34 -1.63
C GLU A 84 7.47 -6.88 -2.00
N THR A 85 6.43 -6.05 -1.89
CA THR A 85 6.46 -4.67 -2.36
C THR A 85 6.01 -3.69 -1.29
N SER A 86 6.37 -2.45 -1.46
CA SER A 86 5.99 -1.27 -0.70
C SER A 86 6.62 -1.20 0.69
N SER A 87 6.21 -1.89 1.73
CA SER A 87 6.51 -1.59 3.15
C SER A 87 6.29 -0.11 3.49
N THR A 88 5.20 0.44 2.96
CA THR A 88 4.69 1.76 3.32
C THR A 88 4.05 1.66 4.69
N VAL A 89 4.29 2.65 5.54
CA VAL A 89 3.80 2.64 6.92
C VAL A 89 2.67 3.64 7.10
N SER A 90 1.67 3.28 7.92
CA SER A 90 0.60 4.19 8.34
C SER A 90 -0.10 3.71 9.60
N SER A 91 -0.51 4.66 10.43
CA SER A 91 -1.43 4.45 11.56
C SER A 91 -2.79 4.98 11.19
N ARG A 92 -3.84 4.15 11.24
CA ARG A 92 -5.16 4.54 10.79
C ARG A 92 -5.66 5.83 11.47
N GLY A 93 -6.01 6.83 10.64
CA GLY A 93 -6.55 8.11 11.10
C GLY A 93 -5.53 9.08 11.71
N VAL A 94 -4.24 8.78 11.61
CA VAL A 94 -3.16 9.67 12.04
C VAL A 94 -2.56 10.36 10.81
N TYR A 95 -2.34 11.66 10.90
CA TYR A 95 -1.78 12.44 9.81
C TYR A 95 -0.72 13.40 10.35
N LYS A 96 0.43 13.43 9.67
CA LYS A 96 1.57 14.27 10.06
C LYS A 96 1.74 15.42 9.07
N PHE A 97 2.21 16.54 9.56
CA PHE A 97 2.45 17.76 8.78
C PHE A 97 3.89 18.25 9.00
N PRO A 98 4.54 18.82 7.98
CA PRO A 98 4.11 18.93 6.60
C PRO A 98 3.95 17.57 5.92
N VAL A 99 3.10 17.51 4.88
CA VAL A 99 2.88 16.28 4.10
C VAL A 99 4.01 16.13 3.10
N GLU A 100 4.88 15.16 3.31
CA GLU A 100 6.09 14.94 2.53
C GLU A 100 6.31 13.44 2.29
N ARG A 101 6.88 13.10 1.15
CA ARG A 101 7.38 11.75 0.89
C ARG A 101 8.67 11.53 1.65
N LYS A 102 8.70 10.53 2.54
CA LYS A 102 9.80 10.36 3.48
C LYS A 102 10.11 8.90 3.80
N ALA A 103 11.36 8.51 3.53
CA ALA A 103 11.88 7.22 3.97
C ALA A 103 12.26 7.29 5.46
N GLY A 104 11.96 6.22 6.20
CA GLY A 104 12.36 6.05 7.61
C GLY A 104 11.81 7.12 8.55
N ALA A 105 10.61 7.66 8.27
CA ALA A 105 9.99 8.64 9.14
C ALA A 105 9.69 8.06 10.52
N MET A 106 10.04 8.77 11.57
CA MET A 106 9.78 8.42 12.96
C MET A 106 9.27 9.65 13.72
N TYR A 107 8.35 9.42 14.67
CA TYR A 107 7.70 10.46 15.48
C TYR A 107 7.65 10.03 16.95
N ASP A 108 7.70 11.00 17.86
CA ASP A 108 7.73 10.76 19.31
C ASP A 108 6.48 10.04 19.84
N ASP A 109 5.35 10.17 19.15
CA ASP A 109 4.11 9.47 19.49
C ASP A 109 4.04 8.04 18.92
N HIS A 110 5.11 7.56 18.27
CA HIS A 110 5.21 6.24 17.67
C HIS A 110 4.07 5.92 16.69
N GLN A 111 3.59 6.93 15.94
CA GLN A 111 2.56 6.77 14.91
C GLN A 111 3.10 7.24 13.56
N SER A 112 2.62 6.64 12.47
CA SER A 112 3.00 6.99 11.10
C SER A 112 1.85 7.64 10.35
N SER A 113 2.14 8.50 9.39
CA SER A 113 1.15 9.28 8.66
C SER A 113 0.32 8.44 7.68
N SER A 114 -1.00 8.61 7.71
CA SER A 114 -1.94 7.97 6.77
C SER A 114 -2.04 8.66 5.40
N TYR A 115 -1.17 9.62 5.10
CA TYR A 115 -1.06 10.12 3.73
C TYR A 115 -0.38 9.13 2.76
N ASP A 116 0.11 7.98 3.30
CA ASP A 116 0.75 6.89 2.54
C ASP A 116 1.95 7.36 1.68
N LEU A 117 2.71 8.29 2.24
CA LEU A 117 3.95 8.82 1.67
C LEU A 117 5.18 8.50 2.54
N GLU A 118 4.98 7.80 3.65
CA GLU A 118 6.04 7.35 4.55
C GLU A 118 6.30 5.85 4.35
N TYR A 119 7.57 5.46 4.29
CA TYR A 119 7.96 4.08 4.01
C TYR A 119 9.31 3.74 4.67
N CYS A 120 9.61 2.47 4.82
CA CYS A 120 10.88 2.01 5.37
C CYS A 120 12.05 2.24 4.41
N ASN A 121 13.27 2.39 4.94
CA ASN A 121 14.47 2.74 4.16
C ASN A 121 14.80 1.75 3.03
N TRP A 122 14.36 0.48 3.13
CA TRP A 122 14.57 -0.56 2.11
C TRP A 122 13.48 -0.59 1.04
N SER A 123 12.49 0.29 1.11
CA SER A 123 11.20 0.20 0.45
C SER A 123 10.84 1.47 -0.34
N ASN A 124 9.56 1.64 -0.65
CA ASN A 124 9.02 2.76 -1.40
C ASN A 124 7.51 2.95 -1.12
N ILE A 125 6.88 3.89 -1.82
CA ILE A 125 5.42 4.08 -1.82
C ILE A 125 4.77 3.16 -2.87
N PRO A 126 3.49 2.77 -2.69
CA PRO A 126 2.78 1.88 -3.62
C PRO A 126 2.77 2.34 -5.06
N ASP A 127 2.75 3.65 -5.27
CA ASP A 127 2.70 4.29 -6.58
C ASP A 127 3.87 3.88 -7.49
N ILE A 128 5.05 3.67 -6.91
CA ILE A 128 6.24 3.21 -7.65
C ILE A 128 6.05 1.77 -8.14
N ASP A 129 5.53 0.91 -7.28
CA ASP A 129 5.28 -0.49 -7.63
C ASP A 129 4.16 -0.62 -8.67
N PHE A 130 3.11 0.20 -8.55
CA PHE A 130 2.05 0.27 -9.57
C PHE A 130 2.60 0.71 -10.93
N ALA A 131 3.40 1.78 -10.95
CA ALA A 131 4.00 2.29 -12.19
C ALA A 131 4.92 1.24 -12.82
N ARG A 132 5.70 0.50 -12.02
CA ARG A 132 6.56 -0.56 -12.53
C ARG A 132 5.75 -1.67 -13.21
N ALA A 133 4.64 -2.09 -12.62
CA ALA A 133 3.77 -3.10 -13.18
C ALA A 133 3.00 -2.62 -14.44
N GLU A 134 2.64 -1.32 -14.50
CA GLU A 134 1.91 -0.75 -15.64
C GLU A 134 2.82 -0.43 -16.85
N ASP A 135 4.05 -0.03 -16.59
CA ASP A 135 4.97 0.41 -17.65
C ASP A 135 5.77 -0.74 -18.27
N HIS A 136 5.78 -1.91 -17.63
CA HIS A 136 6.58 -3.06 -18.06
C HIS A 136 5.78 -4.37 -18.02
N GLU A 137 5.37 -4.86 -19.17
CA GLU A 137 4.56 -6.10 -19.33
C GLU A 137 5.26 -7.35 -18.75
N TRP A 138 6.58 -7.33 -18.68
CA TRP A 138 7.37 -8.39 -18.09
C TRP A 138 7.36 -8.39 -16.55
N THR A 139 6.81 -7.36 -15.91
CA THR A 139 6.49 -7.35 -14.48
C THR A 139 5.12 -8.01 -14.29
N ILE A 140 5.12 -9.29 -13.94
CA ILE A 140 3.92 -10.14 -13.98
C ILE A 140 2.97 -9.95 -12.78
N GLY A 141 3.28 -9.02 -11.90
CA GLY A 141 2.45 -8.68 -10.73
C GLY A 141 3.26 -8.45 -9.48
N GLN A 142 2.54 -8.29 -8.37
CA GLN A 142 3.15 -7.99 -7.08
C GLN A 142 2.35 -8.52 -5.90
N PHE A 143 3.04 -8.79 -4.80
CA PHE A 143 2.47 -9.04 -3.48
C PHE A 143 2.90 -7.93 -2.53
N VAL A 144 1.92 -7.23 -1.94
CA VAL A 144 2.22 -6.13 -1.03
C VAL A 144 2.61 -6.63 0.36
N TRP A 145 3.60 -5.99 0.98
CA TRP A 145 3.87 -6.12 2.40
C TRP A 145 3.23 -4.94 3.16
N THR A 146 2.07 -5.11 3.83
CA THR A 146 1.34 -6.39 3.93
C THR A 146 -0.18 -6.12 3.92
N GLY A 147 -0.98 -7.14 3.84
CA GLY A 147 -2.45 -7.03 3.86
C GLY A 147 -2.98 -6.51 5.19
N PHE A 148 -2.48 -7.03 6.30
CA PHE A 148 -2.91 -6.69 7.65
C PHE A 148 -1.73 -6.25 8.51
N ASP A 149 -1.98 -5.35 9.47
CA ASP A 149 -1.06 -5.17 10.58
C ASP A 149 -0.95 -6.45 11.39
N TYR A 150 0.19 -6.68 12.01
CA TYR A 150 0.45 -7.87 12.82
C TYR A 150 1.28 -7.52 14.05
N LEU A 151 1.16 -8.33 15.10
CA LEU A 151 1.92 -8.17 16.34
C LEU A 151 3.36 -8.67 16.19
N GLY A 152 4.27 -8.11 16.97
CA GLY A 152 5.64 -8.59 17.13
C GLY A 152 6.69 -7.85 16.30
N GLU A 153 6.30 -7.00 15.37
CA GLU A 153 7.21 -6.17 14.55
C GLU A 153 6.71 -4.73 14.49
N PRO A 154 7.03 -3.89 15.47
CA PRO A 154 6.52 -2.52 15.55
C PRO A 154 7.24 -1.54 14.60
N SER A 155 7.64 -2.00 13.41
CA SER A 155 8.27 -1.15 12.40
C SER A 155 7.39 0.03 12.00
N PRO A 156 7.98 1.23 11.84
CA PRO A 156 9.42 1.52 11.74
C PRO A 156 10.14 1.75 13.09
N TYR A 157 9.49 1.55 14.24
CA TYR A 157 9.96 1.95 15.56
C TYR A 157 10.80 0.90 16.29
N ASP A 158 10.85 -0.34 15.82
CA ASP A 158 11.60 -1.45 16.40
C ASP A 158 11.19 -1.86 17.83
N THR A 159 12.03 -2.64 18.49
CA THR A 159 11.73 -3.28 19.77
C THR A 159 11.60 -2.35 20.97
N ASN A 160 12.12 -1.13 20.88
CA ASN A 160 12.11 -0.15 21.98
C ASN A 160 10.92 0.82 21.94
N ALA A 161 9.96 0.58 21.06
CA ALA A 161 8.84 1.48 20.83
C ALA A 161 7.60 1.24 21.72
N TRP A 162 7.77 0.54 22.87
CA TRP A 162 6.65 0.32 23.78
C TRP A 162 5.97 1.66 24.14
N PRO A 163 4.63 1.76 24.09
CA PRO A 163 3.63 0.67 23.99
C PRO A 163 3.31 0.20 22.57
N ASN A 164 3.95 0.71 21.53
CA ASN A 164 3.75 0.22 20.17
C ASN A 164 4.32 -1.21 20.03
N HIS A 165 3.49 -2.14 19.64
CA HIS A 165 3.82 -3.56 19.51
C HIS A 165 3.27 -4.19 18.22
N SER A 166 2.67 -3.39 17.37
CA SER A 166 2.10 -3.78 16.08
C SER A 166 2.88 -3.18 14.92
N SER A 167 3.01 -3.91 13.83
CA SER A 167 3.48 -3.36 12.57
C SER A 167 2.54 -2.26 12.07
N MET A 168 3.07 -1.39 11.21
CA MET A 168 2.31 -0.32 10.53
C MET A 168 2.22 -0.55 9.01
N PHE A 169 2.58 -1.72 8.55
CA PHE A 169 2.63 -2.08 7.12
C PHE A 169 1.26 -2.40 6.52
N GLY A 170 0.31 -2.85 7.36
CA GLY A 170 -0.99 -3.33 6.89
C GLY A 170 -1.76 -2.28 6.09
N ILE A 171 -2.44 -2.70 5.03
CA ILE A 171 -3.47 -1.89 4.37
C ILE A 171 -4.79 -1.95 5.15
N ILE A 172 -4.91 -2.92 6.04
CA ILE A 172 -5.98 -3.10 7.03
C ILE A 172 -5.33 -3.18 8.41
N ASP A 173 -5.92 -2.56 9.42
CA ASP A 173 -5.38 -2.57 10.78
C ASP A 173 -5.68 -3.87 11.57
N LEU A 174 -5.14 -3.98 12.79
CA LEU A 174 -5.37 -5.14 13.67
C LEU A 174 -6.85 -5.39 14.00
N ALA A 175 -7.70 -4.37 13.94
CA ALA A 175 -9.13 -4.50 14.18
C ALA A 175 -9.91 -4.86 12.92
N SER A 176 -9.23 -5.22 11.84
CA SER A 176 -9.81 -5.50 10.51
C SER A 176 -10.50 -4.28 9.87
N ILE A 177 -10.09 -3.08 10.25
CA ILE A 177 -10.62 -1.84 9.69
C ILE A 177 -9.67 -1.35 8.58
N PRO A 178 -10.19 -1.07 7.36
CA PRO A 178 -9.38 -0.52 6.28
C PRO A 178 -8.71 0.80 6.65
N LYS A 179 -7.42 0.92 6.37
CA LYS A 179 -6.69 2.20 6.39
C LYS A 179 -6.93 2.97 5.09
N ASP A 180 -6.49 4.22 4.99
CA ASP A 180 -6.64 5.00 3.76
C ASP A 180 -5.98 4.29 2.56
N ARG A 181 -4.82 3.67 2.77
CA ARG A 181 -4.10 2.90 1.75
C ARG A 181 -4.89 1.74 1.14
N TYR A 182 -5.82 1.13 1.87
CA TYR A 182 -6.74 0.14 1.32
C TYR A 182 -7.49 0.70 0.10
N TYR A 183 -7.96 1.94 0.19
CA TYR A 183 -8.70 2.59 -0.89
C TYR A 183 -7.80 3.00 -2.06
N LEU A 184 -6.50 3.26 -1.81
CA LEU A 184 -5.53 3.46 -2.88
C LEU A 184 -5.35 2.16 -3.68
N TYR A 185 -5.06 1.04 -3.02
CA TYR A 185 -4.96 -0.27 -3.69
C TYR A 185 -6.26 -0.66 -4.38
N ARG A 186 -7.40 -0.47 -3.73
CA ARG A 186 -8.71 -0.74 -4.33
C ARG A 186 -8.94 0.08 -5.60
N SER A 187 -8.54 1.33 -5.62
CA SER A 187 -8.72 2.22 -6.77
C SER A 187 -7.87 1.81 -7.98
N VAL A 188 -6.74 1.14 -7.73
CA VAL A 188 -5.82 0.67 -8.79
C VAL A 188 -6.15 -0.74 -9.23
N TRP A 189 -6.35 -1.66 -8.29
CA TRP A 189 -6.49 -3.09 -8.58
C TRP A 189 -7.91 -3.53 -8.89
N ASN A 190 -8.93 -2.95 -8.23
CA ASN A 190 -10.31 -3.34 -8.48
C ASN A 190 -10.91 -2.51 -9.63
N LYS A 191 -11.02 -3.12 -10.79
CA LYS A 191 -11.56 -2.44 -11.99
C LYS A 191 -13.10 -2.41 -12.03
N GLU A 192 -13.76 -3.29 -11.27
CA GLU A 192 -15.22 -3.41 -11.24
C GLU A 192 -15.84 -2.43 -10.23
N ALA A 193 -15.30 -2.38 -9.02
CA ALA A 193 -15.84 -1.52 -7.98
C ALA A 193 -15.33 -0.09 -8.09
N LYS A 194 -16.24 0.87 -8.08
CA LYS A 194 -15.90 2.29 -8.03
C LYS A 194 -15.42 2.67 -6.63
N THR A 195 -14.38 3.49 -6.59
CA THR A 195 -13.76 4.02 -5.37
C THR A 195 -13.73 5.53 -5.44
N LEU A 196 -14.17 6.16 -4.36
CA LEU A 196 -14.00 7.59 -4.13
C LEU A 196 -13.75 7.76 -2.63
N HIS A 197 -12.50 7.95 -2.24
CA HIS A 197 -12.08 8.04 -0.84
C HIS A 197 -11.33 9.33 -0.60
N ILE A 198 -11.74 10.06 0.45
CA ILE A 198 -11.18 11.36 0.85
C ILE A 198 -10.35 11.14 2.11
N LEU A 199 -9.14 11.67 2.13
CA LEU A 199 -8.31 11.81 3.32
C LEU A 199 -7.73 13.23 3.36
N PRO A 200 -7.44 13.75 4.58
CA PRO A 200 -7.64 13.19 5.91
C PRO A 200 -9.11 13.29 6.39
N HIS A 201 -9.37 12.85 7.62
CA HIS A 201 -10.59 13.28 8.33
C HIS A 201 -10.61 14.81 8.49
N TRP A 202 -11.77 15.39 8.81
CA TRP A 202 -11.89 16.85 8.87
C TRP A 202 -12.20 17.36 10.28
N ASN A 203 -11.42 16.86 11.28
CA ASN A 203 -11.48 17.23 12.69
C ASN A 203 -10.10 17.69 13.15
N TRP A 204 -9.81 18.98 13.00
CA TRP A 204 -8.50 19.59 13.25
C TRP A 204 -8.63 20.81 14.14
N GLU A 205 -9.31 20.67 15.30
CA GLU A 205 -9.44 21.74 16.29
C GLU A 205 -8.05 22.34 16.61
N GLY A 206 -7.95 23.66 16.51
CA GLY A 206 -6.73 24.42 16.74
C GLY A 206 -5.82 24.57 15.51
N ARG A 207 -6.23 24.04 14.33
CA ARG A 207 -5.52 24.22 13.06
C ARG A 207 -6.25 25.09 12.04
N GLU A 208 -7.24 25.86 12.49
CA GLU A 208 -8.03 26.73 11.63
C GLU A 208 -7.14 27.70 10.86
N GLY A 209 -7.26 27.73 9.53
CA GLY A 209 -6.44 28.54 8.65
C GLY A 209 -5.09 27.92 8.26
N GLU A 210 -4.71 26.77 8.79
CA GLU A 210 -3.49 26.09 8.41
C GLU A 210 -3.67 25.22 7.16
N LYS A 211 -2.59 25.08 6.38
CA LYS A 211 -2.58 24.14 5.26
C LYS A 211 -2.77 22.71 5.76
N THR A 212 -3.80 22.08 5.22
CA THR A 212 -4.18 20.70 5.50
C THR A 212 -4.48 20.02 4.16
N PRO A 213 -3.46 19.45 3.49
CA PRO A 213 -3.63 18.83 2.19
C PRO A 213 -4.76 17.81 2.17
N VAL A 214 -5.54 17.81 1.10
CA VAL A 214 -6.60 16.83 0.86
C VAL A 214 -6.18 15.94 -0.29
N PHE A 215 -6.14 14.63 -0.05
CA PHE A 215 -5.89 13.64 -1.09
C PHE A 215 -7.18 12.85 -1.36
N VAL A 216 -7.32 12.39 -2.58
CA VAL A 216 -8.43 11.55 -3.00
C VAL A 216 -7.90 10.33 -3.73
N TYR A 217 -8.27 9.14 -3.23
CA TYR A 217 -7.99 7.87 -3.88
C TYR A 217 -9.23 7.42 -4.65
N THR A 218 -9.10 7.32 -5.95
CA THR A 218 -10.24 7.05 -6.81
C THR A 218 -9.81 6.36 -8.11
N ASN A 219 -10.69 5.57 -8.71
CA ASN A 219 -10.53 5.06 -10.08
C ASN A 219 -11.29 5.91 -11.13
N TYR A 220 -11.83 7.05 -10.72
CA TYR A 220 -12.29 8.07 -11.69
C TYR A 220 -11.09 8.89 -12.20
N PRO A 221 -11.15 9.42 -13.44
CA PRO A 221 -10.04 10.15 -14.05
C PRO A 221 -9.77 11.51 -13.39
N SER A 222 -10.81 12.15 -12.88
CA SER A 222 -10.70 13.49 -12.29
C SER A 222 -11.74 13.71 -11.19
N ALA A 223 -11.47 14.68 -10.31
CA ALA A 223 -12.42 15.14 -9.31
C ALA A 223 -12.19 16.62 -8.96
N GLU A 224 -13.19 17.27 -8.39
CA GLU A 224 -13.13 18.62 -7.88
C GLU A 224 -13.39 18.64 -6.38
N LEU A 225 -12.54 19.38 -5.66
CA LEU A 225 -12.62 19.55 -4.22
C LEU A 225 -13.38 20.83 -3.86
N PHE A 226 -14.28 20.72 -2.88
CA PHE A 226 -14.96 21.84 -2.25
C PHE A 226 -14.78 21.79 -0.74
N ILE A 227 -14.43 22.93 -0.14
CA ILE A 227 -14.42 23.12 1.32
C ILE A 227 -15.43 24.22 1.67
N ASN A 228 -16.44 23.89 2.44
CA ASN A 228 -17.55 24.77 2.81
C ASN A 228 -18.16 25.46 1.57
N GLY A 229 -18.35 24.73 0.48
CA GLY A 229 -18.93 25.19 -0.77
C GLY A 229 -17.97 25.97 -1.68
N LYS A 230 -16.77 26.34 -1.21
CA LYS A 230 -15.74 26.98 -2.05
C LYS A 230 -14.95 25.92 -2.82
N SER A 231 -14.88 26.06 -4.15
CA SER A 231 -14.06 25.19 -5.00
C SER A 231 -12.57 25.46 -4.80
N TYR A 232 -11.80 24.39 -4.71
CA TYR A 232 -10.33 24.35 -4.76
C TYR A 232 -9.82 23.87 -6.12
N GLY A 233 -10.71 23.80 -7.10
CA GLY A 233 -10.40 23.41 -8.46
C GLY A 233 -10.49 21.91 -8.72
N ARG A 234 -10.51 21.57 -10.00
CA ARG A 234 -10.54 20.20 -10.49
C ARG A 234 -9.13 19.70 -10.75
N GLN A 235 -8.85 18.49 -10.27
CA GLN A 235 -7.61 17.75 -10.51
C GLN A 235 -7.88 16.57 -11.44
N THR A 236 -6.89 16.24 -12.27
CA THR A 236 -6.93 15.10 -13.20
C THR A 236 -5.66 14.27 -13.00
N LYS A 237 -5.78 12.96 -13.08
CA LYS A 237 -4.63 12.07 -13.01
C LYS A 237 -3.76 12.23 -14.27
N HIS A 238 -2.44 12.25 -14.07
CA HIS A 238 -1.48 12.47 -15.15
C HIS A 238 -0.41 11.37 -15.20
N LYS A 239 -0.43 10.57 -16.27
CA LYS A 239 0.59 9.53 -16.47
C LYS A 239 2.01 10.11 -16.56
N ASN A 240 2.16 11.32 -17.08
CA ASN A 240 3.45 12.00 -17.29
C ASN A 240 3.80 12.99 -16.16
N GLY A 241 3.06 13.00 -15.04
CA GLY A 241 3.36 13.77 -13.85
C GLY A 241 4.35 13.07 -12.92
N THR A 242 4.35 13.43 -11.64
CA THR A 242 5.02 12.63 -10.61
C THR A 242 4.36 11.25 -10.55
N VAL A 243 5.01 10.28 -9.92
CA VAL A 243 4.42 8.95 -9.80
C VAL A 243 3.12 8.97 -8.99
N GLU A 244 3.03 9.87 -8.01
CA GLU A 244 1.82 10.10 -7.21
C GLU A 244 0.66 10.65 -8.04
N ASP A 245 0.93 11.56 -8.99
CA ASP A 245 -0.08 12.16 -9.87
C ASP A 245 -0.78 11.13 -10.79
N ARG A 246 -0.17 9.95 -10.98
CA ARG A 246 -0.78 8.85 -11.75
C ARG A 246 -1.93 8.17 -11.02
N TYR A 247 -1.87 8.14 -9.69
CA TYR A 247 -2.76 7.31 -8.86
C TYR A 247 -3.61 8.11 -7.88
N ARG A 248 -3.20 9.35 -7.56
CA ARG A 248 -3.82 10.21 -6.56
C ARG A 248 -4.25 11.53 -7.15
N LEU A 249 -5.30 12.13 -6.57
CA LEU A 249 -5.65 13.53 -6.79
C LEU A 249 -5.31 14.28 -5.51
N MET A 250 -4.53 15.36 -5.60
CA MET A 250 -3.90 15.98 -4.44
C MET A 250 -4.08 17.51 -4.46
N TRP A 251 -4.70 18.06 -3.42
CA TRP A 251 -4.83 19.50 -3.20
C TRP A 251 -3.94 19.90 -2.02
N HIS A 252 -2.69 20.23 -2.32
CA HIS A 252 -1.67 20.58 -1.31
C HIS A 252 -1.93 21.91 -0.60
N ASP A 253 -2.66 22.82 -1.24
CA ASP A 253 -2.97 24.14 -0.72
C ASP A 253 -4.35 24.23 -0.03
N ALA A 254 -5.00 23.10 0.20
CA ALA A 254 -6.24 23.06 0.95
C ALA A 254 -5.99 23.58 2.38
N VAL A 255 -6.90 24.45 2.87
CA VAL A 255 -6.80 25.07 4.18
C VAL A 255 -7.93 24.59 5.06
N TYR A 256 -7.58 24.19 6.28
CA TYR A 256 -8.59 23.73 7.23
C TYR A 256 -9.50 24.87 7.68
N GLN A 257 -10.79 24.62 7.54
CA GLN A 257 -11.88 25.35 8.19
C GLN A 257 -12.90 24.31 8.63
N PRO A 258 -13.40 24.37 9.89
CA PRO A 258 -14.45 23.46 10.34
C PRO A 258 -15.65 23.48 9.40
N GLY A 259 -16.27 22.33 9.17
CA GLY A 259 -17.42 22.22 8.28
C GLY A 259 -17.32 21.01 7.35
N GLU A 260 -17.45 21.23 6.05
CA GLU A 260 -17.63 20.18 5.06
C GLU A 260 -16.47 20.17 4.04
N VAL A 261 -15.93 18.99 3.80
CA VAL A 261 -15.10 18.65 2.62
C VAL A 261 -15.94 17.78 1.70
N ARG A 262 -16.21 18.25 0.50
CA ARG A 262 -16.96 17.54 -0.52
C ARG A 262 -16.11 17.37 -1.78
N VAL A 263 -16.13 16.18 -2.35
CA VAL A 263 -15.45 15.85 -3.60
C VAL A 263 -16.48 15.34 -4.59
N VAL A 264 -16.47 15.90 -5.80
CA VAL A 264 -17.27 15.46 -6.94
C VAL A 264 -16.33 14.82 -7.95
N ALA A 265 -16.58 13.55 -8.29
CA ALA A 265 -15.83 12.82 -9.31
C ALA A 265 -16.50 12.92 -10.66
N TYR A 266 -15.69 12.90 -11.71
CA TYR A 266 -16.14 13.05 -13.09
C TYR A 266 -15.66 11.89 -13.96
N ASP A 267 -16.44 11.55 -15.00
CA ASP A 267 -16.07 10.58 -16.01
C ASP A 267 -15.12 11.19 -17.07
N GLU A 268 -14.75 10.37 -18.07
CA GLU A 268 -13.88 10.79 -19.19
C GLU A 268 -14.53 11.90 -20.07
N GLN A 269 -15.84 12.03 -20.04
CA GLN A 269 -16.60 13.04 -20.77
C GLN A 269 -16.77 14.34 -19.96
N GLY A 270 -16.35 14.32 -18.68
CA GLY A 270 -16.45 15.45 -17.78
C GLY A 270 -17.81 15.60 -17.09
N ASN A 271 -18.65 14.58 -17.12
CA ASN A 271 -19.91 14.58 -16.39
C ASN A 271 -19.67 14.18 -14.91
N PRO A 272 -20.38 14.81 -13.96
CA PRO A 272 -20.33 14.39 -12.55
C PRO A 272 -21.01 13.02 -12.40
N VAL A 273 -20.30 12.07 -11.78
CA VAL A 273 -20.75 10.67 -11.67
C VAL A 273 -20.79 10.13 -10.25
N ALA A 274 -20.11 10.78 -9.32
CA ALA A 274 -20.14 10.42 -7.92
C ALA A 274 -19.75 11.60 -7.04
N GLU A 275 -20.23 11.60 -5.78
CA GLU A 275 -19.73 12.53 -4.78
C GLU A 275 -19.54 11.85 -3.43
N LYS A 276 -18.66 12.40 -2.62
CA LYS A 276 -18.43 12.01 -1.24
C LYS A 276 -18.17 13.23 -0.38
N THR A 277 -18.66 13.17 0.86
CA THR A 277 -18.52 14.24 1.83
C THR A 277 -17.95 13.71 3.14
N VAL A 278 -17.02 14.47 3.71
CA VAL A 278 -16.51 14.32 5.08
C VAL A 278 -16.82 15.60 5.84
N ARG A 279 -17.23 15.48 7.10
CA ARG A 279 -17.61 16.64 7.92
C ARG A 279 -16.87 16.67 9.24
N THR A 280 -16.60 17.85 9.72
CA THR A 280 -16.17 18.07 11.10
C THR A 280 -17.27 17.58 12.04
N ALA A 281 -16.91 16.66 12.92
CA ALA A 281 -17.81 16.14 13.96
C ALA A 281 -17.83 17.07 15.16
N GLY A 282 -18.96 17.11 15.84
CA GLY A 282 -19.08 17.74 17.16
C GLY A 282 -18.52 16.84 18.28
N LYS A 283 -18.76 17.23 19.53
CA LYS A 283 -18.39 16.42 20.70
C LYS A 283 -19.12 15.07 20.66
N PRO A 284 -18.50 13.99 21.15
CA PRO A 284 -19.15 12.69 21.30
C PRO A 284 -20.46 12.85 22.09
N HIS A 285 -21.56 12.28 21.62
CA HIS A 285 -22.88 12.38 22.23
C HIS A 285 -23.26 11.13 23.02
N HIS A 286 -23.17 9.94 22.39
CA HIS A 286 -23.41 8.64 23.03
C HIS A 286 -22.74 7.51 22.24
N ILE A 287 -22.64 6.36 22.87
CA ILE A 287 -22.23 5.11 22.23
C ILE A 287 -23.48 4.25 22.03
N GLU A 288 -23.70 3.79 20.81
CA GLU A 288 -24.73 2.84 20.48
C GLU A 288 -24.09 1.50 20.10
N LEU A 289 -24.53 0.41 20.72
CA LEU A 289 -24.11 -0.94 20.41
C LEU A 289 -25.11 -1.57 19.44
N VAL A 290 -24.65 -1.83 18.22
CA VAL A 290 -25.45 -2.49 17.19
C VAL A 290 -24.88 -3.88 16.94
N THR A 291 -25.68 -4.91 17.12
CA THR A 291 -25.31 -6.30 16.87
C THR A 291 -26.00 -6.82 15.61
N ALA A 292 -25.28 -7.64 14.84
CA ALA A 292 -25.85 -8.28 13.66
C ALA A 292 -26.97 -9.28 14.02
N ARG A 293 -26.91 -9.84 15.24
CA ARG A 293 -27.89 -10.81 15.78
C ARG A 293 -28.19 -10.48 17.23
N SER A 294 -29.45 -10.60 17.62
CA SER A 294 -29.90 -10.37 19.01
C SER A 294 -29.78 -11.61 19.90
N SER A 295 -29.50 -12.78 19.32
CA SER A 295 -29.33 -14.05 20.04
C SER A 295 -28.23 -14.87 19.38
N LEU A 296 -27.49 -15.60 20.19
CA LEU A 296 -26.48 -16.58 19.78
C LEU A 296 -26.86 -17.96 20.32
N GLN A 297 -26.48 -19.01 19.61
CA GLN A 297 -26.60 -20.38 20.09
C GLN A 297 -25.32 -20.77 20.83
N ALA A 298 -25.43 -21.31 22.03
CA ALA A 298 -24.31 -21.77 22.82
C ALA A 298 -23.79 -23.14 22.34
N ASP A 299 -23.45 -23.25 21.07
CA ASP A 299 -23.00 -24.49 20.41
C ASP A 299 -21.47 -24.52 20.15
N GLY A 300 -20.73 -23.51 20.60
CA GLY A 300 -19.29 -23.36 20.39
C GLY A 300 -18.88 -22.96 18.96
N LYS A 301 -19.83 -22.63 18.10
CA LYS A 301 -19.59 -22.24 16.69
C LYS A 301 -20.13 -20.85 16.35
N ASP A 302 -21.11 -20.38 17.10
CA ASP A 302 -21.77 -19.12 16.88
C ASP A 302 -20.91 -17.98 17.47
N LEU A 303 -20.56 -16.96 16.63
CA LEU A 303 -19.70 -15.80 16.98
C LEU A 303 -20.48 -14.50 16.90
#